data_eacb328ed15977ae192a82cacd99be8e
#
_entry.id   eacb328ed15977ae192a82cacd99be8e
#
_cell.length_a   1.000
_cell.length_b   1.000
_cell.length_c   1.000
_cell.angle_alpha   90.00
_cell.angle_beta   90.00
_cell.angle_gamma   90.00
#
_symmetry.space_group_name_H-M   'P 1'
#
loop_
_entity.id
_entity.type
_entity.pdbx_description
1 polymer ?
#
loop_
_entity_poly.entity_id
_entity_poly.type
_entity_poly.pdbx_seq_one_letter_code
_entity_poly.pdbx_strand_id
1 'polypeptide(L)'
;VLDFIGNYRNNFMIPIALSGDRTYNKDTVRHYVTEGSRIIPGSSTLHFDEISKKKIFSSIDNANFSDIKLIKENYFNLKNKLGHIPALTDFDKYGEMDVLRIFDNNSLGSYYKFLVKYDPDYKVRLSDEKAQVIEFISKKIANGKRAHELVLLKEILKGQRDLIINMADTLHREYGLIVDRNCAENVVNIFTNEFPAGVARATYKNCVLIEPAHNAFSRLSAYASLLNNNTDYEASPKFMEMLSDKAFRSIIEELVDFGLARYE
;
A
#
# COMPACT_ATOMS: atom_id res chain seq x y z
N VAL A 1 -12.85 27.51 -21.90
CA VAL A 1 -13.71 27.43 -20.71
C VAL A 1 -13.12 28.35 -19.65
N LEU A 2 -13.92 29.29 -19.18
CA LEU A 2 -13.57 30.17 -18.05
C LEU A 2 -14.28 29.57 -16.82
N ASP A 3 -13.51 29.17 -15.82
CA ASP A 3 -14.03 28.72 -14.56
C ASP A 3 -13.70 29.75 -13.47
N PHE A 4 -14.70 30.11 -12.68
CA PHE A 4 -14.54 31.09 -11.62
C PHE A 4 -14.47 30.37 -10.28
N ILE A 5 -13.32 30.43 -9.64
CA ILE A 5 -13.13 29.90 -8.29
C ILE A 5 -13.95 30.75 -7.32
N GLY A 6 -15.14 30.26 -6.98
CA GLY A 6 -16.02 30.88 -6.02
C GLY A 6 -15.55 30.75 -4.57
N ASN A 7 -16.40 31.15 -3.62
CA ASN A 7 -16.13 31.00 -2.18
C ASN A 7 -16.40 29.57 -1.67
N TYR A 8 -15.80 28.57 -2.31
CA TYR A 8 -15.92 27.18 -1.87
C TYR A 8 -15.03 26.91 -0.66
N ARG A 9 -15.52 26.15 0.29
CA ARG A 9 -14.75 25.76 1.49
C ARG A 9 -13.54 24.86 1.16
N ASN A 10 -13.56 24.18 0.01
CA ASN A 10 -12.58 23.17 -0.39
C ASN A 10 -11.88 23.56 -1.71
N ASN A 11 -11.39 24.77 -1.81
CA ASN A 11 -10.69 25.27 -3.02
C ASN A 11 -9.46 24.42 -3.40
N PHE A 12 -8.89 23.67 -2.46
CA PHE A 12 -7.81 22.71 -2.73
C PHE A 12 -8.23 21.53 -3.62
N MET A 13 -9.52 21.22 -3.72
CA MET A 13 -10.02 20.15 -4.60
C MET A 13 -9.87 20.50 -6.09
N ILE A 14 -9.85 21.78 -6.44
CA ILE A 14 -9.75 22.23 -7.83
C ILE A 14 -8.42 21.77 -8.47
N PRO A 15 -7.25 22.09 -7.90
CA PRO A 15 -5.99 21.62 -8.45
C PRO A 15 -5.87 20.08 -8.40
N ILE A 16 -6.45 19.39 -7.42
CA ILE A 16 -6.48 17.93 -7.35
C ILE A 16 -7.28 17.36 -8.53
N ALA A 17 -8.49 17.87 -8.77
CA ALA A 17 -9.33 17.43 -9.88
C ALA A 17 -8.68 17.69 -11.25
N LEU A 18 -7.99 18.82 -11.40
CA LEU A 18 -7.34 19.19 -12.66
C LEU A 18 -6.02 18.45 -12.90
N SER A 19 -5.25 18.12 -11.83
CA SER A 19 -3.99 17.37 -11.93
C SER A 19 -4.21 15.86 -12.05
N GLY A 20 -5.38 15.36 -11.63
CA GLY A 20 -5.63 13.93 -11.45
C GLY A 20 -4.85 13.33 -10.27
N ASP A 21 -4.24 14.15 -9.42
CA ASP A 21 -3.50 13.67 -8.23
C ASP A 21 -4.46 13.11 -7.18
N ARG A 22 -4.34 11.81 -6.94
CA ARG A 22 -5.14 11.08 -5.95
C ARG A 22 -4.42 10.91 -4.60
N THR A 23 -3.16 11.33 -4.53
CA THR A 23 -2.35 11.19 -3.32
C THR A 23 -2.74 12.21 -2.26
N TYR A 24 -3.33 13.33 -2.67
CA TYR A 24 -3.65 14.47 -1.82
C TYR A 24 -2.43 14.99 -1.04
N ASN A 25 -1.25 14.86 -1.64
CA ASN A 25 -0.04 15.40 -1.05
C ASN A 25 -0.06 16.93 -1.19
N LYS A 26 0.06 17.63 -0.06
CA LYS A 26 0.02 19.10 -0.02
C LYS A 26 1.10 19.73 -0.91
N ASP A 27 2.28 19.13 -0.96
CA ASP A 27 3.40 19.67 -1.73
C ASP A 27 3.21 19.44 -3.22
N THR A 28 2.67 18.29 -3.64
CA THR A 28 2.29 18.02 -5.04
C THR A 28 1.21 19.00 -5.50
N VAL A 29 0.17 19.21 -4.67
CA VAL A 29 -0.91 20.17 -5.01
C VAL A 29 -0.38 21.59 -5.09
N ARG A 30 0.51 22.02 -4.18
CA ARG A 30 1.15 23.35 -4.24
C ARG A 30 2.00 23.50 -5.49
N HIS A 31 2.82 22.48 -5.80
CA HIS A 31 3.65 22.47 -7.00
C HIS A 31 2.80 22.64 -8.26
N TYR A 32 1.69 21.89 -8.36
CA TYR A 32 0.76 22.02 -9.47
C TYR A 32 0.16 23.43 -9.60
N VAL A 33 -0.24 24.06 -8.50
CA VAL A 33 -0.77 25.44 -8.50
C VAL A 33 0.30 26.46 -8.90
N THR A 34 1.57 26.19 -8.55
CA THR A 34 2.70 27.09 -8.86
C THR A 34 3.14 26.96 -10.32
N GLU A 35 3.31 25.74 -10.80
CA GLU A 35 3.82 25.44 -12.15
C GLU A 35 2.74 25.55 -13.24
N GLY A 36 1.46 25.41 -12.87
CA GLY A 36 0.31 25.66 -13.72
C GLY A 36 0.33 24.87 -15.02
N SER A 37 0.32 25.57 -16.14
CA SER A 37 0.17 25.03 -17.49
C SER A 37 1.27 24.07 -17.97
N ARG A 38 2.40 23.97 -17.27
CA ARG A 38 3.52 23.11 -17.69
C ARG A 38 3.27 21.63 -17.44
N ILE A 39 2.29 21.30 -16.59
CA ILE A 39 2.04 19.93 -16.13
C ILE A 39 0.86 19.28 -16.86
N ILE A 40 0.03 20.06 -17.55
CA ILE A 40 -1.13 19.54 -18.28
C ILE A 40 -0.69 19.02 -19.66
N PRO A 41 -0.93 17.74 -19.98
CA PRO A 41 -0.64 17.20 -21.30
C PRO A 41 -1.51 17.87 -22.38
N GLY A 42 -0.91 18.21 -23.53
CA GLY A 42 -1.62 18.76 -24.68
C GLY A 42 -1.51 20.27 -24.81
N SER A 43 -2.43 20.85 -25.57
CA SER A 43 -2.46 22.32 -25.88
C SER A 43 -3.23 23.15 -24.85
N SER A 44 -3.69 22.51 -23.76
CA SER A 44 -4.44 23.20 -22.71
C SER A 44 -3.51 23.98 -21.78
N THR A 45 -3.87 25.20 -21.44
CA THR A 45 -3.16 26.04 -20.47
C THR A 45 -4.07 26.32 -19.29
N LEU A 46 -3.53 26.18 -18.08
CA LEU A 46 -4.20 26.58 -16.86
C LEU A 46 -3.47 27.75 -16.23
N HIS A 47 -4.19 28.81 -15.94
CA HIS A 47 -3.64 30.00 -15.28
C HIS A 47 -4.48 30.31 -14.04
N PHE A 48 -3.84 30.34 -12.88
CA PHE A 48 -4.44 30.82 -11.64
C PHE A 48 -4.00 32.25 -11.39
N ASP A 49 -4.95 33.16 -11.22
CA ASP A 49 -4.65 34.52 -10.78
C ASP A 49 -4.13 34.50 -9.32
N GLU A 50 -3.47 35.60 -8.92
CA GLU A 50 -2.82 35.68 -7.60
C GLU A 50 -3.80 35.59 -6.42
N ILE A 51 -5.05 36.05 -6.59
CA ILE A 51 -6.08 35.97 -5.56
C ILE A 51 -6.53 34.50 -5.40
N SER A 52 -6.76 33.83 -6.52
CA SER A 52 -7.11 32.40 -6.56
C SER A 52 -6.00 31.53 -5.98
N LYS A 53 -4.74 31.77 -6.34
CA LYS A 53 -3.58 31.08 -5.75
C LYS A 53 -3.55 31.24 -4.23
N LYS A 54 -3.70 32.45 -3.71
CA LYS A 54 -3.72 32.69 -2.25
C LYS A 54 -4.86 31.96 -1.56
N LYS A 55 -6.06 31.93 -2.14
CA LYS A 55 -7.22 31.19 -1.60
C LYS A 55 -6.98 29.68 -1.62
N ILE A 56 -6.41 29.15 -2.71
CA ILE A 56 -6.07 27.73 -2.82
C ILE A 56 -5.00 27.35 -1.79
N PHE A 57 -3.92 28.13 -1.68
CA PHE A 57 -2.85 27.86 -0.69
C PHE A 57 -3.39 27.92 0.74
N SER A 58 -4.16 28.93 1.10
CA SER A 58 -4.81 28.99 2.40
C SER A 58 -5.74 27.79 2.65
N SER A 59 -6.44 27.34 1.63
CA SER A 59 -7.29 26.15 1.70
C SER A 59 -6.46 24.86 1.90
N ILE A 60 -5.31 24.72 1.19
CA ILE A 60 -4.38 23.60 1.35
C ILE A 60 -3.78 23.58 2.77
N ASP A 61 -3.38 24.75 3.29
CA ASP A 61 -2.79 24.88 4.62
C ASP A 61 -3.75 24.44 5.73
N ASN A 62 -5.00 24.86 5.60
CA ASN A 62 -6.07 24.54 6.55
C ASN A 62 -6.71 23.17 6.31
N ALA A 63 -6.49 22.54 5.15
CA ALA A 63 -7.07 21.23 4.85
C ALA A 63 -6.38 20.14 5.67
N ASN A 64 -7.17 19.31 6.32
CA ASN A 64 -6.71 18.06 6.91
C ASN A 64 -6.99 16.92 5.94
N PHE A 65 -6.04 16.63 5.05
CA PHE A 65 -6.19 15.58 4.05
C PHE A 65 -6.20 14.16 4.64
N SER A 66 -5.79 13.99 5.90
CA SER A 66 -5.93 12.73 6.63
C SER A 66 -7.27 12.65 7.38
N ASP A 67 -8.21 13.57 7.14
CA ASP A 67 -9.50 13.58 7.80
C ASP A 67 -10.28 12.31 7.45
N ILE A 68 -10.64 11.57 8.48
CA ILE A 68 -11.48 10.36 8.38
C ILE A 68 -12.82 10.68 7.70
N LYS A 69 -13.33 11.89 7.85
CA LYS A 69 -14.56 12.32 7.19
C LYS A 69 -14.42 12.29 5.68
N LEU A 70 -13.31 12.85 5.15
CA LEU A 70 -13.04 12.85 3.72
C LEU A 70 -12.79 11.43 3.17
N ILE A 71 -12.05 10.60 3.92
CA ILE A 71 -11.85 9.19 3.57
C ILE A 71 -13.19 8.46 3.47
N LYS A 72 -14.06 8.64 4.45
CA LYS A 72 -15.41 8.02 4.44
C LYS A 72 -16.26 8.50 3.28
N GLU A 73 -16.28 9.79 3.01
CA GLU A 73 -17.05 10.37 1.90
C GLU A 73 -16.62 9.76 0.56
N ASN A 74 -15.33 9.75 0.27
CA ASN A 74 -14.79 9.15 -0.95
C ASN A 74 -15.10 7.64 -1.05
N TYR A 75 -14.96 6.92 0.06
CA TYR A 75 -15.28 5.49 0.10
C TYR A 75 -16.75 5.23 -0.22
N PHE A 76 -17.68 5.91 0.46
CA PHE A 76 -19.11 5.68 0.25
C PHE A 76 -19.57 6.14 -1.13
N ASN A 77 -18.98 7.20 -1.69
CA ASN A 77 -19.23 7.60 -3.07
C ASN A 77 -18.81 6.50 -4.04
N LEU A 78 -17.62 5.93 -3.85
CA LEU A 78 -17.14 4.80 -4.66
C LEU A 78 -18.02 3.57 -4.50
N LYS A 79 -18.36 3.20 -3.26
CA LYS A 79 -19.27 2.06 -2.97
C LYS A 79 -20.62 2.23 -3.64
N ASN A 80 -21.22 3.41 -3.55
CA ASN A 80 -22.51 3.70 -4.18
C ASN A 80 -22.43 3.63 -5.71
N LYS A 81 -21.33 4.12 -6.29
CA LYS A 81 -21.05 4.05 -7.72
C LYS A 81 -20.95 2.61 -8.24
N LEU A 82 -20.31 1.74 -7.45
CA LEU A 82 -20.08 0.33 -7.83
C LEU A 82 -21.24 -0.60 -7.43
N GLY A 83 -22.03 -0.24 -6.43
CA GLY A 83 -23.10 -1.06 -5.88
C GLY A 83 -22.63 -2.21 -4.98
N HIS A 84 -21.35 -2.29 -4.64
CA HIS A 84 -20.75 -3.30 -3.76
C HIS A 84 -19.60 -2.67 -2.95
N ILE A 85 -19.07 -3.41 -1.97
CA ILE A 85 -17.86 -3.02 -1.23
C ILE A 85 -16.70 -2.99 -2.22
N PRO A 86 -16.01 -1.84 -2.41
CA PRO A 86 -14.90 -1.72 -3.34
C PRO A 86 -13.74 -2.67 -2.99
N ALA A 87 -13.17 -3.32 -4.01
CA ALA A 87 -11.86 -3.95 -3.89
C ALA A 87 -10.75 -2.88 -3.88
N LEU A 88 -9.56 -3.22 -3.40
CA LEU A 88 -8.44 -2.27 -3.36
C LEU A 88 -8.11 -1.70 -4.74
N THR A 89 -8.16 -2.53 -5.78
CA THR A 89 -7.93 -2.10 -7.18
C THR A 89 -9.03 -1.20 -7.75
N ASP A 90 -10.23 -1.20 -7.15
CA ASP A 90 -11.32 -0.33 -7.61
C ASP A 90 -11.04 1.13 -7.26
N PHE A 91 -10.28 1.39 -6.19
CA PHE A 91 -9.84 2.74 -5.86
C PHE A 91 -8.95 3.32 -6.97
N ASP A 92 -8.10 2.51 -7.56
CA ASP A 92 -7.21 2.96 -8.65
C ASP A 92 -7.96 3.16 -9.96
N LYS A 93 -8.95 2.30 -10.24
CA LYS A 93 -9.72 2.34 -11.49
C LYS A 93 -10.83 3.38 -11.48
N TYR A 94 -11.55 3.52 -10.39
CA TYR A 94 -12.80 4.25 -10.33
C TYR A 94 -12.89 5.27 -9.19
N GLY A 95 -11.95 5.22 -8.23
CA GLY A 95 -11.95 6.07 -7.05
C GLY A 95 -11.37 7.46 -7.32
N GLU A 96 -11.74 8.41 -6.47
CA GLU A 96 -11.22 9.78 -6.46
C GLU A 96 -10.10 9.95 -5.41
N MET A 97 -9.85 8.90 -4.61
CA MET A 97 -8.88 8.90 -3.53
C MET A 97 -7.97 7.69 -3.65
N ASP A 98 -6.68 7.87 -3.38
CA ASP A 98 -5.74 6.77 -3.22
C ASP A 98 -6.02 6.02 -1.90
N VAL A 99 -6.20 4.69 -1.99
CA VAL A 99 -6.46 3.84 -0.81
C VAL A 99 -5.29 3.83 0.18
N LEU A 100 -4.07 4.13 -0.25
CA LEU A 100 -2.90 4.26 0.65
C LEU A 100 -3.13 5.28 1.77
N ARG A 101 -4.02 6.25 1.57
CA ARG A 101 -4.41 7.19 2.64
C ARG A 101 -5.10 6.50 3.82
N ILE A 102 -5.79 5.40 3.56
CA ILE A 102 -6.36 4.55 4.62
C ILE A 102 -5.22 3.82 5.36
N PHE A 103 -4.22 3.30 4.63
CA PHE A 103 -3.07 2.61 5.22
C PHE A 103 -2.22 3.55 6.07
N ASP A 104 -1.97 4.76 5.58
CA ASP A 104 -1.13 5.77 6.26
C ASP A 104 -1.84 6.45 7.42
N ASN A 105 -3.17 6.36 7.52
CA ASN A 105 -3.90 6.94 8.62
C ASN A 105 -3.61 6.21 9.94
N ASN A 106 -3.14 6.95 10.94
CA ASN A 106 -2.70 6.39 12.23
C ASN A 106 -3.80 5.64 13.00
N SER A 107 -5.07 6.01 12.82
CA SER A 107 -6.19 5.37 13.51
C SER A 107 -6.82 4.22 12.74
N LEU A 108 -6.46 4.05 11.46
CA LEU A 108 -6.98 3.01 10.57
C LEU A 108 -5.93 1.95 10.29
N GLY A 109 -4.85 2.31 9.62
CA GLY A 109 -3.70 1.47 9.34
C GLY A 109 -3.93 0.36 8.31
N SER A 110 -5.17 0.02 7.98
CA SER A 110 -5.52 -0.96 6.96
C SER A 110 -6.95 -0.74 6.45
N TYR A 111 -7.21 -1.22 5.24
CA TYR A 111 -8.56 -1.21 4.68
C TYR A 111 -9.51 -2.11 5.45
N TYR A 112 -9.04 -3.26 5.95
CA TYR A 112 -9.81 -4.13 6.83
C TYR A 112 -10.34 -3.39 8.06
N LYS A 113 -9.48 -2.68 8.80
CA LYS A 113 -9.91 -1.89 9.98
C LYS A 113 -10.89 -0.79 9.63
N PHE A 114 -10.70 -0.14 8.47
CA PHE A 114 -11.64 0.85 7.96
C PHE A 114 -13.02 0.23 7.73
N LEU A 115 -13.09 -0.91 7.03
CA LEU A 115 -14.35 -1.60 6.74
C LEU A 115 -15.06 -2.06 8.02
N VAL A 116 -14.34 -2.69 8.95
CA VAL A 116 -14.89 -3.13 10.24
C VAL A 116 -15.50 -1.99 11.02
N LYS A 117 -14.88 -0.81 10.98
CA LYS A 117 -15.28 0.34 11.78
C LYS A 117 -16.40 1.16 11.15
N TYR A 118 -16.46 1.25 9.83
CA TYR A 118 -17.31 2.23 9.16
C TYR A 118 -18.28 1.66 8.15
N ASP A 119 -18.10 0.42 7.67
CA ASP A 119 -19.03 -0.18 6.73
C ASP A 119 -19.94 -1.20 7.42
N PRO A 120 -21.24 -0.91 7.58
CA PRO A 120 -22.17 -1.82 8.23
C PRO A 120 -22.45 -3.10 7.43
N ASP A 121 -22.17 -3.10 6.11
CA ASP A 121 -22.39 -4.26 5.25
C ASP A 121 -21.22 -5.24 5.33
N TYR A 122 -20.04 -4.80 5.80
CA TYR A 122 -18.88 -5.67 5.98
C TYR A 122 -19.00 -6.53 7.23
N LYS A 123 -19.09 -7.85 7.06
CA LYS A 123 -19.38 -8.81 8.13
C LYS A 123 -18.17 -9.61 8.63
N VAL A 124 -17.03 -9.56 7.92
CA VAL A 124 -15.83 -10.28 8.34
C VAL A 124 -15.29 -9.72 9.65
N ARG A 125 -15.03 -10.61 10.60
CA ARG A 125 -14.42 -10.27 11.90
C ARG A 125 -13.28 -11.24 12.16
N LEU A 126 -12.10 -10.72 12.36
CA LEU A 126 -10.88 -11.46 12.62
C LEU A 126 -10.35 -11.12 14.01
N SER A 127 -9.45 -11.96 14.54
CA SER A 127 -8.78 -11.67 15.82
C SER A 127 -7.89 -10.43 15.70
N ASP A 128 -7.58 -9.83 16.85
CA ASP A 128 -6.69 -8.64 16.91
C ASP A 128 -5.31 -8.93 16.34
N GLU A 129 -4.79 -10.15 16.53
CA GLU A 129 -3.51 -10.56 15.97
C GLU A 129 -3.54 -10.58 14.43
N LYS A 130 -4.58 -11.16 13.82
CA LYS A 130 -4.77 -11.15 12.36
C LYS A 130 -4.94 -9.72 11.84
N ALA A 131 -5.71 -8.88 12.53
CA ALA A 131 -5.88 -7.48 12.19
C ALA A 131 -4.55 -6.70 12.24
N GLN A 132 -3.68 -7.02 13.19
CA GLN A 132 -2.34 -6.42 13.31
C GLN A 132 -1.42 -6.86 12.16
N VAL A 133 -1.47 -8.13 11.76
CA VAL A 133 -0.71 -8.62 10.59
C VAL A 133 -1.19 -7.96 9.30
N ILE A 134 -2.51 -7.81 9.10
CA ILE A 134 -3.07 -7.08 7.96
C ILE A 134 -2.58 -5.63 7.95
N GLU A 135 -2.58 -4.95 9.10
CA GLU A 135 -2.06 -3.58 9.19
C GLU A 135 -0.57 -3.51 8.86
N PHE A 136 0.23 -4.44 9.38
CA PHE A 136 1.66 -4.52 9.08
C PHE A 136 1.91 -4.68 7.58
N ILE A 137 1.24 -5.65 6.94
CA ILE A 137 1.36 -5.90 5.50
C ILE A 137 0.90 -4.68 4.70
N SER A 138 -0.23 -4.06 5.05
CA SER A 138 -0.74 -2.87 4.38
C SER A 138 0.27 -1.72 4.38
N LYS A 139 0.86 -1.43 5.55
CA LYS A 139 1.77 -0.28 5.72
C LYS A 139 3.18 -0.53 5.21
N LYS A 140 3.68 -1.76 5.31
CA LYS A 140 5.10 -2.05 5.06
C LYS A 140 5.36 -2.75 3.73
N ILE A 141 4.40 -3.50 3.22
CA ILE A 141 4.56 -4.39 2.07
C ILE A 141 3.69 -3.94 0.89
N ALA A 142 2.40 -3.76 1.10
CA ALA A 142 1.42 -3.57 0.03
C ALA A 142 1.33 -2.14 -0.55
N ASN A 143 2.34 -1.31 -0.34
CA ASN A 143 2.33 0.08 -0.83
C ASN A 143 2.75 0.23 -2.31
N GLY A 144 3.10 -0.86 -2.99
CA GLY A 144 3.49 -0.89 -4.40
C GLY A 144 4.85 -0.28 -4.73
N LYS A 145 5.67 0.04 -3.72
CA LYS A 145 6.99 0.68 -3.95
C LYS A 145 8.06 -0.31 -4.42
N ARG A 146 7.95 -1.56 -4.03
CA ARG A 146 8.90 -2.63 -4.35
C ARG A 146 8.16 -3.94 -4.60
N ALA A 147 8.59 -4.67 -5.63
CA ALA A 147 8.04 -6.01 -5.93
C ALA A 147 8.55 -7.09 -4.98
N HIS A 148 9.72 -6.92 -4.38
CA HIS A 148 10.45 -7.95 -3.64
C HIS A 148 9.62 -8.56 -2.51
N GLU A 149 9.10 -7.72 -1.63
CA GLU A 149 8.30 -8.13 -0.48
C GLU A 149 6.96 -8.75 -0.92
N LEU A 150 6.37 -8.21 -1.98
CA LEU A 150 5.11 -8.72 -2.53
C LEU A 150 5.27 -10.09 -3.17
N VAL A 151 6.36 -10.29 -3.93
CA VAL A 151 6.68 -11.59 -4.53
C VAL A 151 6.98 -12.62 -3.46
N LEU A 152 7.75 -12.28 -2.41
CA LEU A 152 7.98 -13.19 -1.29
C LEU A 152 6.66 -13.60 -0.63
N LEU A 153 5.76 -12.64 -0.38
CA LEU A 153 4.45 -12.95 0.21
C LEU A 153 3.60 -13.83 -0.74
N LYS A 154 3.68 -13.60 -2.04
CA LYS A 154 3.04 -14.45 -3.07
C LYS A 154 3.57 -15.89 -3.03
N GLU A 155 4.90 -16.09 -2.88
CA GLU A 155 5.49 -17.42 -2.75
C GLU A 155 5.03 -18.14 -1.47
N ILE A 156 4.89 -17.42 -0.35
CA ILE A 156 4.30 -17.96 0.88
C ILE A 156 2.86 -18.43 0.65
N LEU A 157 2.04 -17.61 -0.01
CA LEU A 157 0.65 -17.95 -0.34
C LEU A 157 0.51 -19.18 -1.23
N LYS A 158 1.49 -19.42 -2.11
CA LYS A 158 1.58 -20.65 -2.92
C LYS A 158 2.01 -21.89 -2.12
N GLY A 159 2.43 -21.72 -0.86
CA GLY A 159 2.94 -22.80 -0.02
C GLY A 159 4.33 -23.29 -0.45
N GLN A 160 5.12 -22.42 -1.07
CA GLN A 160 6.47 -22.75 -1.51
C GLN A 160 7.42 -22.89 -0.33
N ARG A 161 8.45 -23.72 -0.52
CA ARG A 161 9.66 -23.77 0.33
C ARG A 161 10.78 -22.99 -0.37
N ASP A 162 11.91 -22.86 0.29
CA ASP A 162 13.07 -22.14 -0.29
C ASP A 162 12.66 -20.72 -0.75
N LEU A 163 12.06 -19.98 0.17
CA LEU A 163 11.32 -18.75 -0.13
C LEU A 163 12.19 -17.67 -0.77
N ILE A 164 13.43 -17.48 -0.28
CA ILE A 164 14.31 -16.42 -0.81
C ILE A 164 14.79 -16.77 -2.21
N ILE A 165 15.08 -18.04 -2.46
CA ILE A 165 15.47 -18.52 -3.79
C ILE A 165 14.33 -18.40 -4.78
N ASN A 166 13.12 -18.83 -4.39
CA ASN A 166 11.96 -18.74 -5.26
C ASN A 166 11.55 -17.27 -5.52
N MET A 167 11.68 -16.40 -4.53
CA MET A 167 11.50 -14.96 -4.71
C MET A 167 12.49 -14.40 -5.73
N ALA A 168 13.79 -14.71 -5.59
CA ALA A 168 14.82 -14.20 -6.50
C ALA A 168 14.63 -14.70 -7.94
N ASP A 169 14.29 -15.99 -8.11
CA ASP A 169 13.98 -16.57 -9.42
C ASP A 169 12.74 -15.91 -10.06
N THR A 170 11.67 -15.76 -9.30
CA THR A 170 10.45 -15.12 -9.78
C THR A 170 10.69 -13.66 -10.17
N LEU A 171 11.42 -12.89 -9.34
CA LEU A 171 11.77 -11.50 -9.63
C LEU A 171 12.61 -11.38 -10.89
N HIS A 172 13.57 -12.28 -11.07
CA HIS A 172 14.39 -12.29 -12.29
C HIS A 172 13.56 -12.62 -13.53
N ARG A 173 12.74 -13.67 -13.46
CA ARG A 173 11.98 -14.18 -14.59
C ARG A 173 10.81 -13.28 -15.00
N GLU A 174 10.04 -12.79 -14.03
CA GLU A 174 8.79 -12.06 -14.29
C GLU A 174 9.00 -10.54 -14.35
N TYR A 175 9.98 -10.01 -13.62
CA TYR A 175 10.21 -8.56 -13.51
C TYR A 175 11.57 -8.11 -14.03
N GLY A 176 12.46 -9.02 -14.44
CA GLY A 176 13.82 -8.69 -14.89
C GLY A 176 14.72 -8.11 -13.78
N LEU A 177 14.34 -8.29 -12.52
CA LEU A 177 15.06 -7.75 -11.37
C LEU A 177 16.11 -8.72 -10.87
N ILE A 178 17.29 -8.19 -10.55
CA ILE A 178 18.38 -8.95 -9.94
C ILE A 178 18.39 -8.67 -8.44
N VAL A 179 18.30 -9.74 -7.65
CA VAL A 179 18.38 -9.65 -6.19
C VAL A 179 19.82 -9.86 -5.78
N ASP A 180 20.40 -8.90 -5.06
CA ASP A 180 21.67 -9.07 -4.36
C ASP A 180 21.46 -9.51 -2.91
N ARG A 181 22.56 -9.84 -2.23
CA ARG A 181 22.53 -10.29 -0.83
C ARG A 181 21.93 -9.24 0.12
N ASN A 182 22.31 -7.98 -0.04
CA ASN A 182 21.81 -6.91 0.82
C ASN A 182 20.31 -6.72 0.64
N CYS A 183 19.84 -6.84 -0.59
CA CYS A 183 18.42 -6.80 -0.92
C CYS A 183 17.66 -7.95 -0.25
N ALA A 184 18.18 -9.19 -0.36
CA ALA A 184 17.61 -10.37 0.27
C ALA A 184 17.56 -10.22 1.81
N GLU A 185 18.65 -9.77 2.44
CA GLU A 185 18.71 -9.51 3.89
C GLU A 185 17.69 -8.47 4.34
N ASN A 186 17.51 -7.38 3.58
CA ASN A 186 16.51 -6.36 3.88
C ASN A 186 15.08 -6.93 3.82
N VAL A 187 14.77 -7.76 2.85
CA VAL A 187 13.47 -8.43 2.74
C VAL A 187 13.26 -9.39 3.93
N VAL A 188 14.27 -10.19 4.26
CA VAL A 188 14.24 -11.09 5.42
C VAL A 188 13.98 -10.31 6.70
N ASN A 189 14.69 -9.21 6.93
CA ASN A 189 14.52 -8.36 8.12
C ASN A 189 13.09 -7.80 8.24
N ILE A 190 12.43 -7.48 7.12
CA ILE A 190 11.03 -7.07 7.12
C ILE A 190 10.13 -8.23 7.58
N PHE A 191 10.33 -9.41 7.07
CA PHE A 191 9.47 -10.57 7.31
C PHE A 191 9.72 -11.27 8.64
N THR A 192 10.94 -11.20 9.18
CA THR A 192 11.29 -11.66 10.52
C THR A 192 11.01 -10.61 11.61
N ASN A 193 10.65 -9.40 11.19
CA ASN A 193 10.49 -8.23 12.05
C ASN A 193 11.77 -7.86 12.84
N GLU A 194 12.93 -8.13 12.26
CA GLU A 194 14.25 -7.84 12.82
C GLU A 194 14.77 -6.45 12.43
N PHE A 195 13.91 -5.46 12.43
CA PHE A 195 14.32 -4.09 12.17
C PHE A 195 15.22 -3.54 13.27
N PRO A 196 16.21 -2.68 12.92
CA PRO A 196 16.92 -1.90 13.94
C PRO A 196 15.92 -1.12 14.80
N ALA A 197 16.24 -1.04 16.07
CA ALA A 197 15.38 -0.52 17.13
C ALA A 197 14.60 0.75 16.76
N GLY A 198 13.28 0.71 16.97
CA GLY A 198 12.38 1.84 16.77
C GLY A 198 10.95 1.51 17.19
N VAL A 199 10.10 2.51 17.24
CA VAL A 199 8.68 2.38 17.64
C VAL A 199 7.94 1.36 16.77
N ALA A 200 8.30 1.22 15.50
CA ALA A 200 7.68 0.26 14.59
C ALA A 200 7.87 -1.20 15.02
N ARG A 201 9.04 -1.56 15.59
CA ARG A 201 9.31 -2.90 16.09
C ARG A 201 8.44 -3.24 17.31
N ALA A 202 8.27 -2.29 18.22
CA ALA A 202 7.42 -2.48 19.40
C ALA A 202 5.96 -2.68 19.02
N THR A 203 5.49 -1.98 17.99
CA THR A 203 4.10 -2.05 17.50
C THR A 203 3.80 -3.39 16.81
N TYR A 204 4.75 -3.93 16.04
CA TYR A 204 4.54 -5.11 15.21
C TYR A 204 5.35 -6.34 15.64
N LYS A 205 5.80 -6.40 16.90
CA LYS A 205 6.67 -7.47 17.41
C LYS A 205 6.15 -8.90 17.19
N ASN A 206 4.86 -9.07 17.02
CA ASN A 206 4.22 -10.38 16.79
C ASN A 206 4.01 -10.68 15.30
N CYS A 207 4.42 -9.79 14.39
CA CYS A 207 4.25 -9.95 12.95
C CYS A 207 5.48 -10.61 12.32
N VAL A 208 5.86 -11.78 12.82
CA VAL A 208 6.90 -12.63 12.22
C VAL A 208 6.24 -13.52 11.18
N LEU A 209 6.55 -13.30 9.91
CA LEU A 209 5.91 -13.99 8.79
C LEU A 209 6.73 -15.18 8.29
N ILE A 210 8.06 -15.12 8.43
CA ILE A 210 8.99 -16.21 8.06
C ILE A 210 9.96 -16.51 9.19
N GLU A 211 10.51 -17.72 9.17
CA GLU A 211 11.58 -18.16 10.06
C GLU A 211 12.62 -18.98 9.28
N PRO A 212 13.84 -19.16 9.78
CA PRO A 212 14.83 -20.02 9.14
C PRO A 212 14.30 -21.44 8.97
N ALA A 213 14.45 -21.99 7.76
CA ALA A 213 13.98 -23.35 7.47
C ALA A 213 14.75 -24.40 8.28
N HIS A 214 14.03 -25.38 8.84
CA HIS A 214 14.62 -26.42 9.69
C HIS A 214 15.47 -27.44 8.92
N ASN A 215 15.31 -27.52 7.60
CA ASN A 215 16.04 -28.45 6.74
C ASN A 215 17.11 -27.71 5.94
N ALA A 216 18.32 -28.26 5.94
CA ALA A 216 19.39 -27.74 5.12
C ALA A 216 18.96 -27.69 3.63
N PHE A 217 19.27 -26.59 3.00
CA PHE A 217 19.02 -26.35 1.60
C PHE A 217 19.58 -27.48 0.71
N SER A 218 18.74 -28.09 -0.12
CA SER A 218 19.11 -29.24 -0.95
C SER A 218 19.38 -28.89 -2.43
N ARG A 219 19.16 -27.64 -2.85
CA ARG A 219 19.32 -27.22 -4.23
C ARG A 219 20.63 -26.47 -4.48
N LEU A 220 21.42 -26.95 -5.43
CA LEU A 220 22.42 -26.14 -6.12
C LEU A 220 21.65 -25.09 -6.94
N SER A 221 21.54 -23.88 -6.42
CA SER A 221 20.88 -22.75 -7.09
C SER A 221 21.87 -21.66 -7.40
N ALA A 222 21.66 -20.98 -8.53
CA ALA A 222 22.37 -19.74 -8.86
C ALA A 222 22.24 -18.66 -7.78
N TYR A 223 21.20 -18.77 -6.94
CA TYR A 223 20.89 -17.81 -5.87
C TYR A 223 21.40 -18.25 -4.47
N ALA A 224 22.14 -19.35 -4.35
CA ALA A 224 22.67 -19.83 -3.07
C ALA A 224 23.55 -18.79 -2.35
N SER A 225 24.22 -17.90 -3.10
CA SER A 225 25.01 -16.79 -2.57
C SER A 225 24.21 -15.73 -1.82
N LEU A 226 22.89 -15.71 -1.99
CA LEU A 226 21.99 -14.81 -1.26
C LEU A 226 21.76 -15.26 0.18
N LEU A 227 22.02 -16.53 0.48
CA LEU A 227 21.71 -17.16 1.75
C LEU A 227 22.87 -17.07 2.75
N ASN A 228 22.55 -16.77 4.00
CA ASN A 228 23.47 -16.91 5.12
C ASN A 228 23.50 -18.38 5.57
N ASN A 229 24.73 -18.94 5.69
CA ASN A 229 24.93 -20.33 6.17
C ASN A 229 24.15 -21.40 5.38
N ASN A 230 23.86 -21.15 4.11
CA ASN A 230 23.08 -22.04 3.24
C ASN A 230 21.69 -22.41 3.81
N THR A 231 21.12 -21.53 4.62
CA THR A 231 19.79 -21.72 5.21
C THR A 231 18.82 -20.77 4.52
N ASP A 232 17.79 -21.29 3.87
CA ASP A 232 16.68 -20.51 3.34
C ASP A 232 15.61 -20.33 4.43
N TYR A 233 14.51 -19.70 4.08
CA TYR A 233 13.42 -19.37 4.99
C TYR A 233 12.14 -20.11 4.60
N GLU A 234 11.32 -20.37 5.59
CA GLU A 234 9.97 -20.92 5.44
C GLU A 234 8.95 -20.03 6.15
N ALA A 235 7.68 -20.14 5.78
CA ALA A 235 6.63 -19.38 6.46
C ALA A 235 6.52 -19.82 7.93
N SER A 236 6.42 -18.85 8.85
CA SER A 236 6.30 -19.16 10.26
C SER A 236 5.03 -19.97 10.54
N PRO A 237 5.05 -20.96 11.46
CA PRO A 237 3.90 -21.78 11.79
C PRO A 237 2.67 -20.96 12.19
N LYS A 238 2.89 -19.89 12.93
CA LYS A 238 1.82 -18.97 13.34
C LYS A 238 1.17 -18.27 12.16
N PHE A 239 1.96 -17.81 11.19
CA PHE A 239 1.43 -17.18 9.99
C PHE A 239 0.68 -18.19 9.11
N MET A 240 1.21 -19.40 8.98
CA MET A 240 0.53 -20.50 8.26
C MET A 240 -0.81 -20.88 8.91
N GLU A 241 -0.87 -20.92 10.24
CA GLU A 241 -2.13 -21.10 10.97
C GLU A 241 -3.12 -19.99 10.66
N MET A 242 -2.68 -18.73 10.65
CA MET A 242 -3.54 -17.60 10.27
C MET A 242 -4.06 -17.71 8.83
N LEU A 243 -3.21 -18.16 7.89
CA LEU A 243 -3.57 -18.36 6.48
C LEU A 243 -4.55 -19.53 6.26
N SER A 244 -4.77 -20.40 7.24
CA SER A 244 -5.82 -21.41 7.19
C SER A 244 -7.23 -20.83 7.27
N ASP A 245 -7.37 -19.62 7.82
CA ASP A 245 -8.62 -18.84 7.79
C ASP A 245 -8.81 -18.23 6.40
N LYS A 246 -9.84 -18.68 5.72
CA LYS A 246 -10.15 -18.25 4.34
C LYS A 246 -10.35 -16.75 4.20
N ALA A 247 -10.99 -16.10 5.18
CA ALA A 247 -11.24 -14.66 5.13
C ALA A 247 -9.94 -13.86 5.30
N PHE A 248 -9.09 -14.26 6.23
CA PHE A 248 -7.77 -13.67 6.41
C PHE A 248 -6.91 -13.86 5.15
N ARG A 249 -6.85 -15.10 4.65
CA ARG A 249 -6.09 -15.43 3.44
C ARG A 249 -6.51 -14.57 2.24
N SER A 250 -7.82 -14.44 2.00
CA SER A 250 -8.36 -13.63 0.89
C SER A 250 -7.94 -12.16 1.00
N ILE A 251 -7.92 -11.58 2.21
CA ILE A 251 -7.45 -10.20 2.42
C ILE A 251 -5.95 -10.07 2.09
N ILE A 252 -5.13 -11.07 2.47
CA ILE A 252 -3.70 -11.04 2.16
C ILE A 252 -3.46 -11.18 0.65
N GLU A 253 -4.20 -12.07 -0.03
CA GLU A 253 -4.16 -12.24 -1.48
C GLU A 253 -4.53 -10.93 -2.19
N GLU A 254 -5.59 -10.26 -1.76
CA GLU A 254 -5.99 -8.95 -2.31
C GLU A 254 -4.90 -7.87 -2.13
N LEU A 255 -4.24 -7.84 -0.97
CA LEU A 255 -3.14 -6.90 -0.71
C LEU A 255 -1.94 -7.16 -1.62
N VAL A 256 -1.61 -8.43 -1.89
CA VAL A 256 -0.53 -8.80 -2.81
C VAL A 256 -0.86 -8.39 -4.24
N ASP A 257 -2.05 -8.74 -4.71
CA ASP A 257 -2.49 -8.43 -6.08
C ASP A 257 -2.56 -6.91 -6.30
N PHE A 258 -3.08 -6.17 -5.33
CA PHE A 258 -3.11 -4.72 -5.36
C PHE A 258 -1.71 -4.10 -5.42
N GLY A 259 -0.80 -4.56 -4.57
CA GLY A 259 0.56 -4.02 -4.54
C GLY A 259 1.35 -4.32 -5.81
N LEU A 260 1.21 -5.54 -6.37
CA LEU A 260 1.85 -5.92 -7.62
C LEU A 260 1.28 -5.15 -8.81
N ALA A 261 -0.04 -4.99 -8.89
CA ALA A 261 -0.69 -4.21 -9.96
C ALA A 261 -0.25 -2.74 -9.99
N ARG A 262 0.23 -2.20 -8.88
CA ARG A 262 0.78 -0.84 -8.82
C ARG A 262 2.25 -0.75 -9.16
N TYR A 263 2.96 -1.88 -9.05
CA TYR A 263 4.37 -1.94 -9.39
C TYR A 263 4.57 -2.10 -10.91
N GLU A 264 3.68 -2.83 -11.59
CA GLU A 264 3.65 -3.00 -13.04
C GLU A 264 3.28 -1.69 -13.77
#